data_064a32c1042a33e1a13528bf78d6f88a
#
_entry.id   064a32c1042a33e1a13528bf78d6f88a
#
_cell.length_a   1.000
_cell.length_b   1.000
_cell.length_c   1.000
_cell.angle_alpha   90.00
_cell.angle_beta   90.00
_cell.angle_gamma   90.00
#
_symmetry.space_group_name_H-M   'P 1'
#
loop_
_entity.id
_entity.type
_entity.pdbx_description
1 polymer ?
#
loop_
_entity_poly.entity_id
_entity_poly.type
_entity_poly.pdbx_seq_one_letter_code
_entity_poly.pdbx_strand_id
1 'polypeptide(L)'
;MTVAVAVAATLAAARDPAAVDSGGAAPLVVPIALVAAGLVVVGYLARHGLRRRYRMVALRWSGRSTEPPTQSHDPPLDELDRRARGLLIETDDTVRTRAEAYAYAPGAPPPALGRAATRTAEALRIRFRLDEPALARNDLERRRLLEEIELRCGQAGEALAAARPEVDEAAVRAGVAELPGRIAAADEALRRLTERFGTDAVGPVAGHPATARARLAQGAEALDTEGPAAAAAPLAGAGLLVDGVSRWADEVERAATVFVQAALETETDLAEAGGEHALREVSARAEAALAEARALVAGDPFGALRRLGGADAVLARELASRREREDRNRRARSLFEQALLTAAATLAAAQDHLTAHRESVGTPARTRLAQAAHLLERSWDVAHNDPATALPIAWRVDALAAEGSALARRDTGESGPVA
;
A
#
# COMPACT_ATOMS: atom_id res chain seq x y z
N MET A 1 1.58 0.26 -6.67
CA MET A 1 0.68 0.11 -7.83
C MET A 1 0.89 -1.17 -8.61
N THR A 2 2.10 -1.63 -8.79
CA THR A 2 2.39 -2.96 -9.38
C THR A 2 1.77 -4.11 -8.57
N VAL A 3 1.61 -3.96 -7.26
CA VAL A 3 0.97 -4.94 -6.37
C VAL A 3 -0.54 -5.10 -6.66
N ALA A 4 -1.27 -4.01 -6.90
CA ALA A 4 -2.71 -4.07 -7.20
C ALA A 4 -2.98 -4.73 -8.57
N VAL A 5 -2.14 -4.46 -9.58
CA VAL A 5 -2.27 -5.07 -10.92
C VAL A 5 -1.86 -6.55 -10.91
N ALA A 6 -0.84 -6.94 -10.13
CA ALA A 6 -0.44 -8.34 -9.99
C ALA A 6 -1.46 -9.18 -9.21
N VAL A 7 -2.13 -8.59 -8.21
CA VAL A 7 -3.19 -9.28 -7.45
C VAL A 7 -4.43 -9.51 -8.31
N ALA A 8 -4.80 -8.58 -9.19
CA ALA A 8 -5.93 -8.76 -10.10
C ALA A 8 -5.67 -9.88 -11.15
N ALA A 9 -4.44 -9.99 -11.66
CA ALA A 9 -4.07 -11.02 -12.63
C ALA A 9 -3.99 -12.44 -12.03
N THR A 10 -3.62 -12.56 -10.75
CA THR A 10 -3.52 -13.88 -10.07
C THR A 10 -4.89 -14.40 -9.59
N LEU A 11 -5.83 -13.53 -9.26
CA LEU A 11 -7.20 -13.94 -8.90
C LEU A 11 -8.00 -14.49 -10.10
N ALA A 12 -7.68 -14.07 -11.32
CA ALA A 12 -8.33 -14.62 -12.53
C ALA A 12 -7.88 -16.06 -12.86
N ALA A 13 -6.66 -16.44 -12.47
CA ALA A 13 -6.11 -17.78 -12.74
C ALA A 13 -6.55 -18.89 -11.75
N ALA A 14 -7.14 -18.50 -10.60
CA ALA A 14 -7.55 -19.44 -9.55
C ALA A 14 -9.00 -19.99 -9.71
N ARG A 15 -9.63 -19.80 -10.86
CA ARG A 15 -11.04 -20.14 -11.09
C ARG A 15 -11.29 -21.48 -11.78
N ASP A 16 -10.35 -22.42 -11.76
CA ASP A 16 -10.56 -23.76 -12.30
C ASP A 16 -10.92 -24.76 -11.17
N PRO A 17 -12.19 -25.24 -11.05
CA PRO A 17 -12.66 -26.02 -9.91
C PRO A 17 -12.38 -27.53 -9.98
N ALA A 18 -11.42 -28.00 -10.78
CA ALA A 18 -11.26 -29.41 -11.10
C ALA A 18 -9.98 -30.09 -10.58
N ALA A 19 -9.40 -29.66 -9.46
CA ALA A 19 -8.27 -30.41 -8.87
C ALA A 19 -8.17 -30.23 -7.35
N VAL A 20 -9.07 -30.83 -6.58
CA VAL A 20 -8.87 -31.06 -5.14
C VAL A 20 -9.37 -32.46 -4.81
N ASP A 21 -8.46 -33.42 -4.79
CA ASP A 21 -8.59 -34.58 -3.93
C ASP A 21 -7.20 -35.04 -3.47
N SER A 22 -6.85 -34.75 -2.22
CA SER A 22 -5.98 -35.56 -1.33
C SER A 22 -5.52 -34.74 -0.13
N GLY A 23 -5.80 -35.26 1.03
CA GLY A 23 -5.77 -34.72 2.36
C GLY A 23 -4.48 -34.08 2.88
N GLY A 24 -4.66 -33.18 3.84
CA GLY A 24 -3.72 -32.86 4.91
C GLY A 24 -3.03 -31.50 4.82
N ALA A 25 -3.41 -30.56 5.67
CA ALA A 25 -2.66 -29.39 6.15
C ALA A 25 -2.30 -28.27 5.12
N ALA A 26 -3.16 -27.91 4.20
CA ALA A 26 -2.85 -26.93 3.16
C ALA A 26 -3.76 -25.69 2.99
N PRO A 27 -4.54 -25.20 3.96
CA PRO A 27 -5.35 -24.02 3.66
C PRO A 27 -4.67 -22.66 3.90
N LEU A 28 -3.48 -22.60 4.52
CA LEU A 28 -2.80 -21.33 4.85
C LEU A 28 -1.58 -21.01 3.97
N VAL A 29 -0.99 -22.01 3.31
CA VAL A 29 0.25 -21.83 2.53
C VAL A 29 -0.01 -21.21 1.15
N VAL A 30 -1.16 -21.48 0.55
CA VAL A 30 -1.47 -21.03 -0.83
C VAL A 30 -1.67 -19.52 -0.93
N PRO A 31 -2.47 -18.82 -0.08
CA PRO A 31 -2.59 -17.36 -0.18
C PRO A 31 -1.31 -16.62 0.21
N ILE A 32 -0.53 -17.14 1.17
CA ILE A 32 0.78 -16.57 1.53
C ILE A 32 1.80 -16.75 0.40
N ALA A 33 1.79 -17.89 -0.28
CA ALA A 33 2.67 -18.16 -1.42
C ALA A 33 2.32 -17.29 -2.63
N LEU A 34 1.05 -16.96 -2.87
CA LEU A 34 0.63 -16.10 -3.97
C LEU A 34 0.97 -14.62 -3.74
N VAL A 35 0.83 -14.13 -2.51
CA VAL A 35 1.28 -12.78 -2.14
C VAL A 35 2.81 -12.69 -2.19
N ALA A 36 3.51 -13.71 -1.70
CA ALA A 36 4.97 -13.78 -1.77
C ALA A 36 5.48 -13.88 -3.22
N ALA A 37 4.82 -14.64 -4.10
CA ALA A 37 5.21 -14.75 -5.52
C ALA A 37 5.00 -13.44 -6.27
N GLY A 38 3.92 -12.68 -6.00
CA GLY A 38 3.70 -11.35 -6.56
C GLY A 38 4.77 -10.34 -6.13
N LEU A 39 5.17 -10.36 -4.87
CA LEU A 39 6.20 -9.50 -4.31
C LEU A 39 7.62 -9.87 -4.79
N VAL A 40 7.91 -11.17 -4.97
CA VAL A 40 9.19 -11.65 -5.52
C VAL A 40 9.38 -11.21 -6.97
N VAL A 41 8.32 -11.22 -7.78
CA VAL A 41 8.41 -10.74 -9.18
C VAL A 41 8.69 -9.22 -9.22
N VAL A 42 8.05 -8.45 -8.36
CA VAL A 42 8.30 -6.99 -8.25
C VAL A 42 9.70 -6.71 -7.71
N GLY A 43 10.15 -7.41 -6.68
CA GLY A 43 11.51 -7.30 -6.12
C GLY A 43 12.60 -7.74 -7.11
N TYR A 44 12.37 -8.80 -7.90
CA TYR A 44 13.28 -9.27 -8.92
C TYR A 44 13.44 -8.27 -10.07
N LEU A 45 12.34 -7.66 -10.53
CA LEU A 45 12.37 -6.63 -11.59
C LEU A 45 13.05 -5.34 -11.10
N ALA A 46 12.83 -4.93 -9.87
CA ALA A 46 13.52 -3.78 -9.26
C ALA A 46 15.03 -4.03 -9.09
N ARG A 47 15.43 -5.22 -8.65
CA ARG A 47 16.84 -5.57 -8.41
C ARG A 47 17.68 -5.67 -9.69
N HIS A 48 17.12 -6.15 -10.79
CA HIS A 48 17.84 -6.24 -12.07
C HIS A 48 17.93 -4.90 -12.82
N GLY A 49 17.00 -3.97 -12.61
CA GLY A 49 17.03 -2.62 -13.22
C GLY A 49 18.06 -1.67 -12.60
N LEU A 50 18.32 -1.78 -11.31
CA LEU A 50 19.16 -0.82 -10.55
C LEU A 50 20.67 -0.99 -10.72
N ARG A 51 21.17 -2.19 -11.09
CA ARG A 51 22.64 -2.43 -11.17
C ARG A 51 23.32 -1.96 -12.46
N ARG A 52 22.59 -1.57 -13.52
CA ARG A 52 23.21 -1.24 -14.83
C ARG A 52 23.38 0.25 -15.15
N ARG A 53 22.89 1.20 -14.35
CA ARG A 53 22.86 2.62 -14.77
C ARG A 53 23.70 3.63 -13.98
N TYR A 54 24.43 3.23 -12.95
CA TYR A 54 25.28 4.20 -12.23
C TYR A 54 26.64 4.50 -12.90
N ARG A 55 26.92 3.99 -14.10
CA ARG A 55 28.26 4.10 -14.71
C ARG A 55 28.38 4.95 -15.97
N MET A 56 27.34 5.63 -16.44
CA MET A 56 27.39 6.34 -17.75
C MET A 56 26.98 7.81 -17.77
N VAL A 57 26.89 8.50 -16.66
CA VAL A 57 26.58 9.97 -16.65
C VAL A 57 27.78 10.86 -16.32
N ALA A 58 28.92 10.29 -15.98
CA ALA A 58 30.11 11.08 -15.58
C ALA A 58 31.03 11.57 -16.72
N LEU A 59 30.73 11.30 -17.98
CA LEU A 59 31.66 11.59 -19.10
C LEU A 59 30.97 12.23 -20.29
N ARG A 60 30.33 13.39 -20.12
CA ARG A 60 30.04 14.27 -21.30
C ARG A 60 29.73 15.71 -20.93
N TRP A 61 30.64 16.36 -20.23
CA TRP A 61 30.66 17.83 -20.17
C TRP A 61 32.10 18.34 -20.29
N SER A 62 32.62 18.35 -21.50
CA SER A 62 33.74 19.18 -21.90
C SER A 62 33.56 19.54 -23.38
N GLY A 63 32.84 20.60 -23.64
CA GLY A 63 32.66 21.20 -24.95
C GLY A 63 32.35 22.67 -24.76
N ARG A 64 33.37 23.50 -24.88
CA ARG A 64 33.27 24.97 -24.88
C ARG A 64 32.25 25.44 -25.90
N SER A 65 31.35 26.32 -25.45
CA SER A 65 30.73 27.33 -26.31
C SER A 65 30.68 28.60 -25.48
N THR A 66 31.52 29.57 -25.87
CA THR A 66 31.49 30.95 -25.41
C THR A 66 30.37 31.67 -26.14
N GLU A 67 29.17 31.66 -25.59
CA GLU A 67 28.11 32.63 -25.84
C GLU A 67 27.82 33.33 -24.50
N PRO A 68 27.62 34.70 -24.53
CA PRO A 68 27.30 35.43 -23.32
C PRO A 68 25.95 34.92 -22.77
N PRO A 69 25.77 34.84 -21.44
CA PRO A 69 24.54 34.33 -20.87
C PRO A 69 23.40 35.29 -21.22
N THR A 70 22.57 34.92 -22.18
CA THR A 70 21.19 35.34 -22.21
C THR A 70 20.65 34.99 -20.80
N GLN A 71 20.13 35.97 -20.08
CA GLN A 71 19.52 35.80 -18.77
C GLN A 71 18.44 34.72 -18.89
N SER A 72 18.84 33.50 -18.63
CA SER A 72 17.90 32.40 -18.38
C SER A 72 17.24 32.77 -17.06
N HIS A 73 16.04 33.31 -17.12
CA HIS A 73 15.19 33.47 -15.95
C HIS A 73 14.82 32.08 -15.48
N ASP A 74 15.71 31.48 -14.69
CA ASP A 74 15.38 30.27 -13.95
C ASP A 74 14.15 30.57 -13.11
N PRO A 75 13.07 29.77 -13.21
CA PRO A 75 11.85 30.05 -12.48
C PRO A 75 12.13 30.09 -10.97
N PRO A 76 11.44 30.96 -10.20
CA PRO A 76 11.54 30.99 -8.76
C PRO A 76 11.26 29.59 -8.16
N LEU A 77 11.92 29.27 -7.04
CA LEU A 77 11.75 27.95 -6.40
C LEU A 77 10.30 27.63 -6.09
N ASP A 78 9.51 28.59 -5.65
CA ASP A 78 8.09 28.39 -5.33
C ASP A 78 7.25 28.07 -6.57
N GLU A 79 7.60 28.62 -7.71
CA GLU A 79 6.94 28.31 -8.98
C GLU A 79 7.31 26.91 -9.46
N LEU A 80 8.60 26.57 -9.38
CA LEU A 80 9.09 25.23 -9.68
C LEU A 80 8.44 24.16 -8.78
N ASP A 81 8.35 24.46 -7.47
CA ASP A 81 7.68 23.56 -6.51
C ASP A 81 6.20 23.35 -6.84
N ARG A 82 5.47 24.42 -7.14
CA ARG A 82 4.05 24.34 -7.54
C ARG A 82 3.87 23.53 -8.80
N ARG A 83 4.70 23.75 -9.80
CA ARG A 83 4.68 23.02 -11.08
C ARG A 83 5.00 21.55 -10.89
N ALA A 84 6.05 21.22 -10.13
CA ALA A 84 6.42 19.86 -9.80
C ALA A 84 5.32 19.09 -9.07
N ARG A 85 4.59 19.74 -8.13
CA ARG A 85 3.43 19.14 -7.45
C ARG A 85 2.30 18.86 -8.41
N GLY A 86 1.95 19.81 -9.29
CA GLY A 86 0.90 19.63 -10.29
C GLY A 86 1.20 18.46 -11.22
N LEU A 87 2.40 18.44 -11.81
CA LEU A 87 2.86 17.35 -12.68
C LEU A 87 2.86 15.98 -11.97
N LEU A 88 3.23 15.96 -10.70
CA LEU A 88 3.28 14.73 -9.93
C LEU A 88 1.89 14.13 -9.71
N ILE A 89 0.89 14.95 -9.38
CA ILE A 89 -0.51 14.53 -9.24
C ILE A 89 -1.04 14.04 -10.58
N GLU A 90 -0.91 14.84 -11.64
CA GLU A 90 -1.38 14.51 -12.97
C GLU A 90 -0.77 13.19 -13.49
N THR A 91 0.54 13.02 -13.29
CA THR A 91 1.24 11.79 -13.71
C THR A 91 0.76 10.57 -12.92
N ASP A 92 0.59 10.70 -11.58
CA ASP A 92 0.11 9.60 -10.74
C ASP A 92 -1.32 9.20 -11.12
N ASP A 93 -2.22 10.18 -11.35
CA ASP A 93 -3.59 9.94 -11.76
C ASP A 93 -3.66 9.29 -13.16
N THR A 94 -2.85 9.76 -14.11
CA THR A 94 -2.80 9.17 -15.46
C THR A 94 -2.29 7.73 -15.42
N VAL A 95 -1.25 7.44 -14.62
CA VAL A 95 -0.75 6.06 -14.45
C VAL A 95 -1.82 5.16 -13.87
N ARG A 96 -2.55 5.62 -12.84
CA ARG A 96 -3.63 4.84 -12.20
C ARG A 96 -4.78 4.59 -13.16
N THR A 97 -5.29 5.64 -13.80
CA THR A 97 -6.38 5.53 -14.80
C THR A 97 -6.01 4.57 -15.92
N ARG A 98 -4.77 4.66 -16.42
CA ARG A 98 -4.29 3.76 -17.47
C ARG A 98 -4.20 2.31 -16.98
N ALA A 99 -3.72 2.10 -15.75
CA ALA A 99 -3.64 0.77 -15.14
C ALA A 99 -5.04 0.14 -14.94
N GLU A 100 -6.01 0.94 -14.52
CA GLU A 100 -7.41 0.50 -14.37
C GLU A 100 -8.01 0.08 -15.73
N ALA A 101 -7.79 0.84 -16.80
CA ALA A 101 -8.34 0.51 -18.11
C ALA A 101 -7.84 -0.84 -18.66
N TYR A 102 -6.65 -1.30 -18.23
CA TYR A 102 -6.16 -2.64 -18.59
C TYR A 102 -6.95 -3.80 -17.97
N ALA A 103 -7.82 -3.56 -16.99
CA ALA A 103 -8.72 -4.61 -16.48
C ALA A 103 -9.72 -5.11 -17.56
N TYR A 104 -9.97 -4.29 -18.59
CA TYR A 104 -10.85 -4.60 -19.71
C TYR A 104 -10.12 -4.74 -21.05
N ALA A 105 -8.80 -4.89 -21.02
CA ALA A 105 -8.00 -5.14 -22.20
C ALA A 105 -7.54 -6.59 -22.26
N PRO A 106 -7.46 -7.22 -23.44
CA PRO A 106 -6.95 -8.55 -23.58
C PRO A 106 -5.45 -8.61 -23.26
N GLY A 107 -5.03 -9.62 -22.48
CA GLY A 107 -3.64 -9.87 -22.16
C GLY A 107 -3.07 -9.07 -21.00
N ALA A 108 -1.77 -9.23 -20.78
CA ALA A 108 -1.08 -8.57 -19.67
C ALA A 108 -0.74 -7.11 -19.99
N PRO A 109 -0.74 -6.21 -18.99
CA PRO A 109 -0.31 -4.83 -19.19
C PRO A 109 1.13 -4.76 -19.74
N PRO A 110 1.41 -3.85 -20.70
CA PRO A 110 2.73 -3.77 -21.33
C PRO A 110 3.80 -3.30 -20.31
N PRO A 111 5.07 -3.71 -20.48
CA PRO A 111 6.17 -3.27 -19.61
C PRO A 111 6.33 -1.74 -19.53
N ALA A 112 5.81 -1.00 -20.51
CA ALA A 112 5.80 0.45 -20.54
C ALA A 112 4.97 1.04 -19.38
N LEU A 113 3.82 0.45 -19.07
CA LEU A 113 3.01 0.86 -17.90
C LEU A 113 3.76 0.65 -16.59
N GLY A 114 4.45 -0.50 -16.43
CA GLY A 114 5.30 -0.76 -15.26
C GLY A 114 6.43 0.26 -15.12
N ARG A 115 7.05 0.66 -16.25
CA ARG A 115 8.09 1.71 -16.23
C ARG A 115 7.50 3.06 -15.80
N ALA A 116 6.34 3.44 -16.31
CA ALA A 116 5.66 4.68 -15.92
C ALA A 116 5.36 4.69 -14.42
N ALA A 117 4.78 3.60 -13.89
CA ALA A 117 4.50 3.45 -12.45
C ALA A 117 5.77 3.56 -11.59
N THR A 118 6.88 2.93 -12.03
CA THR A 118 8.18 3.01 -11.33
C THR A 118 8.70 4.46 -11.30
N ARG A 119 8.64 5.20 -12.42
CA ARG A 119 9.10 6.59 -12.49
C ARG A 119 8.27 7.51 -11.60
N THR A 120 6.95 7.33 -11.61
CA THR A 120 6.03 8.07 -10.74
C THR A 120 6.32 7.77 -9.25
N ALA A 121 6.53 6.51 -8.88
CA ALA A 121 6.89 6.15 -7.53
C ALA A 121 8.25 6.73 -7.09
N GLU A 122 9.25 6.78 -8.01
CA GLU A 122 10.54 7.46 -7.76
C GLU A 122 10.33 8.95 -7.49
N ALA A 123 9.51 9.64 -8.32
CA ALA A 123 9.20 11.06 -8.15
C ALA A 123 8.47 11.35 -6.83
N LEU A 124 7.49 10.53 -6.45
CA LEU A 124 6.78 10.62 -5.17
C LEU A 124 7.75 10.46 -3.98
N ARG A 125 8.74 9.55 -4.06
CA ARG A 125 9.75 9.38 -3.00
C ARG A 125 10.72 10.56 -2.91
N ILE A 126 11.08 11.18 -4.04
CA ILE A 126 11.88 12.41 -4.04
C ILE A 126 11.09 13.53 -3.36
N ARG A 127 9.80 13.65 -3.68
CA ARG A 127 8.92 14.63 -3.04
C ARG A 127 8.77 14.39 -1.54
N PHE A 128 8.56 13.14 -1.11
CA PHE A 128 8.51 12.80 0.31
C PHE A 128 9.75 13.31 1.05
N ARG A 129 10.94 13.09 0.49
CA ARG A 129 12.21 13.57 1.09
C ARG A 129 12.32 15.09 1.10
N LEU A 130 11.71 15.81 0.14
CA LEU A 130 11.67 17.27 0.15
C LEU A 130 10.76 17.82 1.24
N ASP A 131 9.67 17.12 1.55
CA ASP A 131 8.70 17.50 2.57
C ASP A 131 9.17 17.14 4.00
N GLU A 132 10.23 16.34 4.15
CA GLU A 132 10.76 15.93 5.46
C GLU A 132 11.55 17.05 6.12
N PRO A 133 11.06 17.67 7.21
CA PRO A 133 11.67 18.85 7.82
C PRO A 133 13.04 18.57 8.45
N ALA A 134 13.31 17.31 8.83
CA ALA A 134 14.61 16.91 9.40
C ALA A 134 15.76 16.95 8.38
N LEU A 135 15.45 17.06 7.08
CA LEU A 135 16.42 17.09 5.99
C LEU A 135 16.51 18.51 5.40
N ALA A 136 16.83 19.52 6.22
CA ALA A 136 17.02 20.90 5.76
C ALA A 136 18.03 20.93 4.60
N ARG A 137 17.59 21.48 3.45
CA ARG A 137 18.39 21.57 2.22
C ARG A 137 18.57 23.00 1.78
N ASN A 138 19.71 23.28 1.16
CA ASN A 138 19.91 24.57 0.52
C ASN A 138 19.08 24.69 -0.77
N ASP A 139 18.90 25.91 -1.25
CA ASP A 139 18.04 26.20 -2.41
C ASP A 139 18.53 25.52 -3.70
N LEU A 140 19.84 25.34 -3.85
CA LEU A 140 20.41 24.64 -5.01
C LEU A 140 20.02 23.15 -5.01
N GLU A 141 20.08 22.50 -3.87
CA GLU A 141 19.69 21.10 -3.72
C GLU A 141 18.19 20.92 -3.90
N ARG A 142 17.39 21.84 -3.32
CA ARG A 142 15.92 21.85 -3.51
C ARG A 142 15.57 21.97 -5.00
N ARG A 143 16.21 22.91 -5.73
CA ARG A 143 16.00 23.08 -7.17
C ARG A 143 16.31 21.79 -7.93
N ARG A 144 17.45 21.17 -7.68
CA ARG A 144 17.85 19.91 -8.33
C ARG A 144 16.84 18.79 -8.12
N LEU A 145 16.32 18.64 -6.91
CA LEU A 145 15.33 17.60 -6.60
C LEU A 145 13.97 17.89 -7.27
N LEU A 146 13.56 19.16 -7.37
CA LEU A 146 12.34 19.54 -8.08
C LEU A 146 12.48 19.29 -9.59
N GLU A 147 13.61 19.63 -10.21
CA GLU A 147 13.91 19.32 -11.60
C GLU A 147 13.96 17.79 -11.87
N GLU A 148 14.47 17.02 -10.89
CA GLU A 148 14.45 15.56 -10.98
C GLU A 148 13.02 15.01 -10.93
N ILE A 149 12.12 15.59 -10.13
CA ILE A 149 10.69 15.22 -10.14
C ILE A 149 10.09 15.46 -11.53
N GLU A 150 10.31 16.65 -12.12
CA GLU A 150 9.80 16.96 -13.45
C GLU A 150 10.34 16.00 -14.52
N LEU A 151 11.64 15.68 -14.47
CA LEU A 151 12.25 14.70 -15.37
C LEU A 151 11.60 13.31 -15.23
N ARG A 152 11.35 12.84 -14.01
CA ARG A 152 10.71 11.53 -13.78
C ARG A 152 9.26 11.51 -14.26
N CYS A 153 8.52 12.57 -14.02
CA CYS A 153 7.15 12.72 -14.56
C CYS A 153 7.14 12.72 -16.08
N GLY A 154 8.06 13.45 -16.73
CA GLY A 154 8.22 13.44 -18.20
C GLY A 154 8.51 12.03 -18.73
N GLN A 155 9.46 11.30 -18.13
CA GLN A 155 9.78 9.91 -18.51
C GLN A 155 8.59 8.95 -18.30
N ALA A 156 7.76 9.19 -17.28
CA ALA A 156 6.53 8.43 -17.08
C ALA A 156 5.51 8.72 -18.17
N GLY A 157 5.34 9.99 -18.55
CA GLY A 157 4.47 10.41 -19.66
C GLY A 157 4.87 9.78 -20.99
N GLU A 158 6.17 9.79 -21.33
CA GLU A 158 6.70 9.11 -22.53
C GLU A 158 6.38 7.61 -22.53
N ALA A 159 6.55 6.95 -21.40
CA ALA A 159 6.24 5.52 -21.27
C ALA A 159 4.74 5.25 -21.40
N LEU A 160 3.86 6.14 -20.87
CA LEU A 160 2.41 6.04 -21.00
C LEU A 160 1.92 6.23 -22.43
N ALA A 161 2.60 7.04 -23.24
CA ALA A 161 2.25 7.23 -24.66
C ALA A 161 2.31 5.90 -25.44
N ALA A 162 3.22 5.00 -25.05
CA ALA A 162 3.36 3.66 -25.63
C ALA A 162 2.44 2.60 -24.97
N ALA A 163 1.70 2.95 -23.91
CA ALA A 163 0.87 2.04 -23.13
C ALA A 163 -0.62 2.40 -23.28
N ARG A 164 -1.19 2.23 -24.46
CA ARG A 164 -2.62 2.43 -24.71
C ARG A 164 -3.33 1.08 -24.68
N PRO A 165 -4.34 0.85 -23.80
CA PRO A 165 -5.09 -0.38 -23.80
C PRO A 165 -6.02 -0.45 -25.02
N GLU A 166 -6.07 -1.60 -25.67
CA GLU A 166 -7.17 -1.95 -26.56
C GLU A 166 -8.27 -2.55 -25.69
N VAL A 167 -9.32 -1.78 -25.44
CA VAL A 167 -10.40 -2.17 -24.54
C VAL A 167 -11.38 -3.08 -25.27
N ASP A 168 -11.71 -4.23 -24.66
CA ASP A 168 -12.74 -5.16 -25.15
C ASP A 168 -14.12 -4.64 -24.74
N GLU A 169 -14.93 -4.24 -25.73
CA GLU A 169 -16.28 -3.74 -25.51
C GLU A 169 -17.20 -4.78 -24.85
N ALA A 170 -17.07 -6.05 -25.20
CA ALA A 170 -17.88 -7.10 -24.62
C ALA A 170 -17.56 -7.28 -23.12
N ALA A 171 -16.28 -7.21 -22.75
CA ALA A 171 -15.84 -7.25 -21.36
C ALA A 171 -16.35 -6.03 -20.57
N VAL A 172 -16.33 -4.83 -21.16
CA VAL A 172 -16.87 -3.61 -20.55
C VAL A 172 -18.38 -3.73 -20.30
N ARG A 173 -19.16 -4.20 -21.27
CA ARG A 173 -20.61 -4.43 -21.13
C ARG A 173 -20.92 -5.49 -20.06
N ALA A 174 -20.15 -6.56 -20.00
CA ALA A 174 -20.25 -7.56 -18.94
C ALA A 174 -19.99 -6.96 -17.56
N GLY A 175 -18.96 -6.10 -17.44
CA GLY A 175 -18.66 -5.38 -16.20
C GLY A 175 -19.81 -4.49 -15.73
N VAL A 176 -20.48 -3.76 -16.64
CA VAL A 176 -21.68 -2.97 -16.30
C VAL A 176 -22.81 -3.86 -15.74
N ALA A 177 -23.00 -5.05 -16.33
CA ALA A 177 -24.04 -5.98 -15.91
C ALA A 177 -23.74 -6.67 -14.55
N GLU A 178 -22.47 -6.97 -14.26
CA GLU A 178 -22.06 -7.74 -13.07
C GLU A 178 -21.84 -6.85 -11.81
N LEU A 179 -21.34 -5.63 -12.00
CA LEU A 179 -20.97 -4.74 -10.89
C LEU A 179 -22.11 -4.47 -9.91
N PRO A 180 -23.39 -4.29 -10.29
CA PRO A 180 -24.49 -4.06 -9.33
C PRO A 180 -24.60 -5.20 -8.31
N GLY A 181 -24.49 -6.45 -8.75
CA GLY A 181 -24.52 -7.62 -7.86
C GLY A 181 -23.33 -7.67 -6.91
N ARG A 182 -22.13 -7.34 -7.42
CA ARG A 182 -20.91 -7.27 -6.60
C ARG A 182 -20.97 -6.15 -5.57
N ILE A 183 -21.53 -5.00 -5.91
CA ILE A 183 -21.72 -3.86 -4.97
C ILE A 183 -22.70 -4.27 -3.87
N ALA A 184 -23.81 -4.94 -4.20
CA ALA A 184 -24.76 -5.44 -3.21
C ALA A 184 -24.11 -6.46 -2.25
N ALA A 185 -23.25 -7.33 -2.75
CA ALA A 185 -22.50 -8.28 -1.93
C ALA A 185 -21.49 -7.56 -1.00
N ALA A 186 -20.87 -6.45 -1.45
CA ALA A 186 -20.00 -5.63 -0.62
C ALA A 186 -20.76 -4.91 0.50
N ASP A 187 -21.96 -4.37 0.22
CA ASP A 187 -22.82 -3.79 1.29
C ASP A 187 -23.17 -4.85 2.35
N GLU A 188 -23.50 -6.05 1.92
CA GLU A 188 -23.82 -7.15 2.83
C GLU A 188 -22.60 -7.59 3.65
N ALA A 189 -21.41 -7.59 3.05
CA ALA A 189 -20.15 -7.86 3.77
C ALA A 189 -19.87 -6.79 4.84
N LEU A 190 -20.05 -5.50 4.51
CA LEU A 190 -19.93 -4.40 5.47
C LEU A 190 -20.94 -4.51 6.61
N ARG A 191 -22.19 -4.85 6.30
CA ARG A 191 -23.22 -5.04 7.33
C ARG A 191 -22.83 -6.14 8.30
N ARG A 192 -22.42 -7.33 7.81
CA ARG A 192 -21.97 -8.44 8.67
C ARG A 192 -20.74 -8.06 9.52
N LEU A 193 -19.80 -7.35 8.92
CA LEU A 193 -18.61 -6.90 9.63
C LEU A 193 -18.95 -5.90 10.73
N THR A 194 -19.87 -4.96 10.43
CA THR A 194 -20.38 -4.00 11.42
C THR A 194 -21.14 -4.66 12.56
N GLU A 195 -21.95 -5.66 12.27
CA GLU A 195 -22.67 -6.43 13.29
C GLU A 195 -21.72 -7.20 14.22
N ARG A 196 -20.60 -7.69 13.69
CA ARG A 196 -19.62 -8.47 14.46
C ARG A 196 -18.60 -7.62 15.21
N PHE A 197 -18.08 -6.56 14.59
CA PHE A 197 -16.96 -5.77 15.11
C PHE A 197 -17.29 -4.29 15.35
N GLY A 198 -18.51 -3.85 15.06
CA GLY A 198 -18.90 -2.44 15.20
C GLY A 198 -18.52 -1.56 14.02
N THR A 199 -18.89 -0.28 14.11
CA THR A 199 -18.73 0.71 13.03
C THR A 199 -17.27 1.10 12.79
N ASP A 200 -16.44 1.06 13.83
CA ASP A 200 -15.03 1.48 13.73
C ASP A 200 -14.23 0.50 12.87
N ALA A 201 -14.55 -0.79 12.94
CA ALA A 201 -13.90 -1.82 12.13
C ALA A 201 -14.12 -1.65 10.61
N VAL A 202 -15.22 -1.02 10.19
CA VAL A 202 -15.53 -0.80 8.76
C VAL A 202 -15.13 0.58 8.27
N GLY A 203 -14.76 1.50 9.16
CA GLY A 203 -14.47 2.90 8.84
C GLY A 203 -13.59 3.12 7.60
N PRO A 204 -12.49 2.38 7.40
CA PRO A 204 -11.63 2.54 6.23
C PRO A 204 -12.29 2.29 4.87
N VAL A 205 -13.34 1.45 4.83
CA VAL A 205 -13.99 1.00 3.58
C VAL A 205 -15.49 1.29 3.52
N ALA A 206 -16.04 1.95 4.54
CA ALA A 206 -17.48 2.21 4.65
C ALA A 206 -18.07 2.95 3.44
N GLY A 207 -17.32 3.89 2.85
CA GLY A 207 -17.73 4.67 1.68
C GLY A 207 -17.56 3.95 0.33
N HIS A 208 -16.84 2.82 0.27
CA HIS A 208 -16.47 2.17 -0.99
C HIS A 208 -17.68 1.76 -1.85
N PRO A 209 -18.76 1.13 -1.31
CA PRO A 209 -19.90 0.76 -2.15
C PRO A 209 -20.64 1.96 -2.75
N ALA A 210 -20.75 3.06 -2.01
CA ALA A 210 -21.37 4.29 -2.52
C ALA A 210 -20.54 4.90 -3.66
N THR A 211 -19.22 4.99 -3.49
CA THR A 211 -18.30 5.47 -4.51
C THR A 211 -18.26 4.52 -5.72
N ALA A 212 -18.34 3.20 -5.49
CA ALA A 212 -18.43 2.21 -6.58
C ALA A 212 -19.69 2.39 -7.43
N ARG A 213 -20.85 2.69 -6.79
CA ARG A 213 -22.09 3.02 -7.53
C ARG A 213 -21.96 4.27 -8.38
N ALA A 214 -21.34 5.32 -7.84
CA ALA A 214 -21.10 6.56 -8.59
C ALA A 214 -20.21 6.31 -9.82
N ARG A 215 -19.13 5.53 -9.65
CA ARG A 215 -18.24 5.14 -10.75
C ARG A 215 -18.90 4.21 -11.77
N LEU A 216 -19.76 3.30 -11.32
CA LEU A 216 -20.55 2.47 -12.22
C LEU A 216 -21.48 3.32 -13.08
N ALA A 217 -22.18 4.30 -12.49
CA ALA A 217 -23.03 5.22 -13.24
C ALA A 217 -22.23 6.04 -14.25
N GLN A 218 -21.08 6.59 -13.85
CA GLN A 218 -20.15 7.30 -14.74
C GLN A 218 -19.68 6.41 -15.89
N GLY A 219 -19.29 5.16 -15.60
CA GLY A 219 -18.83 4.22 -16.61
C GLY A 219 -19.92 3.81 -17.59
N ALA A 220 -21.15 3.62 -17.11
CA ALA A 220 -22.31 3.32 -17.96
C ALA A 220 -22.63 4.49 -18.89
N GLU A 221 -22.66 5.74 -18.38
CA GLU A 221 -22.85 6.95 -19.17
C GLU A 221 -21.73 7.13 -20.22
N ALA A 222 -20.47 6.93 -19.81
CA ALA A 222 -19.33 7.03 -20.73
C ALA A 222 -19.36 5.96 -21.83
N LEU A 223 -19.87 4.74 -21.53
CA LEU A 223 -20.03 3.68 -22.53
C LEU A 223 -21.01 4.09 -23.65
N ASP A 224 -22.09 4.76 -23.28
CA ASP A 224 -23.14 5.19 -24.21
C ASP A 224 -22.74 6.44 -25.00
N THR A 225 -21.96 7.35 -24.42
CA THR A 225 -21.63 8.66 -25.02
C THR A 225 -20.27 8.71 -25.68
N GLU A 226 -19.26 8.08 -25.11
CA GLU A 226 -17.84 8.20 -25.51
C GLU A 226 -17.24 6.85 -25.95
N GLY A 227 -17.91 5.74 -25.61
CA GLY A 227 -17.53 4.38 -25.98
C GLY A 227 -16.70 3.64 -24.91
N PRO A 228 -16.31 2.37 -25.23
CA PRO A 228 -15.76 1.44 -24.24
C PRO A 228 -14.43 1.89 -23.61
N ALA A 229 -13.59 2.63 -24.36
CA ALA A 229 -12.30 3.11 -23.86
C ALA A 229 -12.45 4.13 -22.71
N ALA A 230 -13.47 4.98 -22.75
CA ALA A 230 -13.77 5.95 -21.71
C ALA A 230 -14.42 5.29 -20.49
N ALA A 231 -15.25 4.26 -20.70
CA ALA A 231 -15.94 3.52 -19.65
C ALA A 231 -15.02 2.61 -18.82
N ALA A 232 -13.94 2.11 -19.41
CA ALA A 232 -13.11 1.06 -18.81
C ALA A 232 -12.51 1.46 -17.44
N ALA A 233 -11.95 2.66 -17.31
CA ALA A 233 -11.31 3.08 -16.06
C ALA A 233 -12.31 3.31 -14.91
N PRO A 234 -13.45 4.02 -15.09
CA PRO A 234 -14.47 4.14 -14.04
C PRO A 234 -14.98 2.78 -13.56
N LEU A 235 -15.29 1.87 -14.48
CA LEU A 235 -15.81 0.53 -14.14
C LEU A 235 -14.78 -0.33 -13.40
N ALA A 236 -13.51 -0.31 -13.85
CA ALA A 236 -12.43 -1.01 -13.15
C ALA A 236 -12.21 -0.43 -11.76
N GLY A 237 -12.25 0.90 -11.63
CA GLY A 237 -12.17 1.57 -10.34
C GLY A 237 -13.32 1.19 -9.40
N ALA A 238 -14.55 1.02 -9.92
CA ALA A 238 -15.67 0.49 -9.15
C ALA A 238 -15.41 -0.95 -8.66
N GLY A 239 -14.89 -1.81 -9.55
CA GLY A 239 -14.50 -3.18 -9.23
C GLY A 239 -13.44 -3.26 -8.12
N LEU A 240 -12.38 -2.43 -8.22
CA LEU A 240 -11.32 -2.36 -7.21
C LEU A 240 -11.83 -1.98 -5.82
N LEU A 241 -12.80 -1.04 -5.75
CA LEU A 241 -13.41 -0.63 -4.47
C LEU A 241 -14.21 -1.76 -3.83
N VAL A 242 -14.99 -2.51 -4.63
CA VAL A 242 -15.74 -3.68 -4.17
C VAL A 242 -14.80 -4.77 -3.65
N ASP A 243 -13.74 -5.07 -4.41
CA ASP A 243 -12.72 -6.04 -4.00
C ASP A 243 -11.96 -5.57 -2.75
N GLY A 244 -11.79 -4.25 -2.58
CA GLY A 244 -11.26 -3.63 -1.38
C GLY A 244 -12.08 -3.94 -0.13
N VAL A 245 -13.42 -3.90 -0.22
CA VAL A 245 -14.32 -4.27 0.89
C VAL A 245 -14.13 -5.72 1.29
N SER A 246 -14.14 -6.64 0.31
CA SER A 246 -13.99 -8.08 0.58
C SER A 246 -12.63 -8.38 1.23
N ARG A 247 -11.57 -7.81 0.66
CA ARG A 247 -10.22 -7.95 1.19
C ARG A 247 -10.11 -7.41 2.61
N TRP A 248 -10.68 -6.24 2.89
CA TRP A 248 -10.68 -5.65 4.22
C TRP A 248 -11.43 -6.54 5.24
N ALA A 249 -12.57 -7.08 4.87
CA ALA A 249 -13.33 -7.99 5.74
C ALA A 249 -12.50 -9.23 6.12
N ASP A 250 -11.85 -9.85 5.14
CA ASP A 250 -10.97 -11.01 5.37
C ASP A 250 -9.79 -10.66 6.28
N GLU A 251 -9.20 -9.47 6.13
CA GLU A 251 -8.07 -9.02 6.95
C GLU A 251 -8.49 -8.69 8.39
N VAL A 252 -9.67 -8.12 8.62
CA VAL A 252 -10.22 -7.89 9.98
C VAL A 252 -10.45 -9.22 10.70
N GLU A 253 -11.04 -10.20 10.03
CA GLU A 253 -11.25 -11.54 10.62
C GLU A 253 -9.92 -12.25 10.90
N ARG A 254 -8.96 -12.14 9.98
CA ARG A 254 -7.61 -12.65 10.19
C ARG A 254 -6.92 -11.98 11.36
N ALA A 255 -7.02 -10.65 11.50
CA ALA A 255 -6.45 -9.91 12.61
C ALA A 255 -7.02 -10.38 13.96
N ALA A 256 -8.34 -10.61 14.04
CA ALA A 256 -8.97 -11.15 15.23
C ALA A 256 -8.43 -12.57 15.59
N THR A 257 -8.20 -13.41 14.58
CA THR A 257 -7.62 -14.75 14.78
C THR A 257 -6.15 -14.67 15.22
N VAL A 258 -5.35 -13.84 14.57
CA VAL A 258 -3.92 -13.63 14.90
C VAL A 258 -3.78 -13.06 16.32
N PHE A 259 -4.71 -12.19 16.74
CA PHE A 259 -4.72 -11.66 18.09
C PHE A 259 -4.81 -12.74 19.17
N VAL A 260 -5.62 -13.77 18.96
CA VAL A 260 -5.72 -14.89 19.93
C VAL A 260 -4.37 -15.58 20.12
N GLN A 261 -3.66 -15.83 19.02
CA GLN A 261 -2.33 -16.43 19.07
C GLN A 261 -1.30 -15.49 19.74
N ALA A 262 -1.31 -14.22 19.39
CA ALA A 262 -0.44 -13.21 19.98
C ALA A 262 -0.64 -13.08 21.50
N ALA A 263 -1.90 -13.10 21.94
CA ALA A 263 -2.22 -13.04 23.37
C ALA A 263 -1.68 -14.26 24.15
N LEU A 264 -1.79 -15.47 23.59
CA LEU A 264 -1.22 -16.69 24.19
C LEU A 264 0.31 -16.64 24.25
N GLU A 265 0.97 -16.12 23.21
CA GLU A 265 2.43 -15.95 23.20
C GLU A 265 2.87 -14.95 24.27
N THR A 266 2.16 -13.82 24.41
CA THR A 266 2.44 -12.84 25.45
C THR A 266 2.23 -13.41 26.86
N GLU A 267 1.17 -14.21 27.10
CA GLU A 267 0.97 -14.91 28.37
C GLU A 267 2.11 -15.88 28.69
N THR A 268 2.61 -16.58 27.68
CA THR A 268 3.77 -17.48 27.82
C THR A 268 5.03 -16.69 28.20
N ASP A 269 5.28 -15.56 27.51
CA ASP A 269 6.40 -14.68 27.81
C ASP A 269 6.31 -14.06 29.21
N LEU A 270 5.11 -13.69 29.66
CA LEU A 270 4.85 -13.19 31.01
C LEU A 270 5.10 -14.27 32.05
N ALA A 271 4.69 -15.52 31.80
CA ALA A 271 4.96 -16.65 32.69
C ALA A 271 6.47 -16.94 32.79
N GLU A 272 7.22 -16.86 31.70
CA GLU A 272 8.68 -17.00 31.69
C GLU A 272 9.37 -15.87 32.46
N ALA A 273 8.85 -14.63 32.34
CA ALA A 273 9.36 -13.47 33.06
C ALA A 273 9.01 -13.50 34.57
N GLY A 274 8.05 -14.34 34.96
CA GLY A 274 7.47 -14.40 36.31
C GLY A 274 8.49 -14.63 37.41
N GLY A 275 8.47 -13.76 38.43
CA GLY A 275 9.34 -13.81 39.61
C GLY A 275 10.63 -13.00 39.50
N GLU A 276 10.98 -12.45 38.36
CA GLU A 276 12.20 -11.68 38.22
C GLU A 276 12.02 -10.18 38.50
N HIS A 277 12.75 -9.71 39.49
CA HIS A 277 12.70 -8.31 39.91
C HIS A 277 13.10 -7.35 38.74
N ALA A 278 14.08 -7.74 37.93
CA ALA A 278 14.57 -6.94 36.82
C ALA A 278 13.53 -6.76 35.68
N LEU A 279 12.60 -7.71 35.54
CA LEU A 279 11.57 -7.67 34.47
C LEU A 279 10.21 -7.11 34.93
N ARG A 280 10.05 -6.83 36.25
CA ARG A 280 8.77 -6.45 36.84
C ARG A 280 8.06 -5.31 36.13
N GLU A 281 8.78 -4.23 35.76
CA GLU A 281 8.18 -3.07 35.10
C GLU A 281 7.76 -3.38 33.67
N VAL A 282 8.56 -4.14 32.95
CA VAL A 282 8.25 -4.53 31.55
C VAL A 282 7.08 -5.51 31.53
N SER A 283 7.05 -6.49 32.46
CA SER A 283 5.93 -7.43 32.60
C SER A 283 4.63 -6.70 32.95
N ALA A 284 4.63 -5.77 33.90
CA ALA A 284 3.45 -5.00 34.26
C ALA A 284 2.90 -4.17 33.06
N ARG A 285 3.78 -3.62 32.23
CA ARG A 285 3.37 -2.92 31.00
C ARG A 285 2.78 -3.88 29.97
N ALA A 286 3.35 -5.07 29.80
CA ALA A 286 2.83 -6.09 28.88
C ALA A 286 1.48 -6.63 29.37
N GLU A 287 1.30 -6.88 30.67
CA GLU A 287 0.01 -7.26 31.27
C GLU A 287 -1.06 -6.20 31.04
N ALA A 288 -0.75 -4.92 31.26
CA ALA A 288 -1.67 -3.82 31.03
C ALA A 288 -2.04 -3.71 29.54
N ALA A 289 -1.06 -3.82 28.64
CA ALA A 289 -1.29 -3.80 27.20
C ALA A 289 -2.14 -4.99 26.73
N LEU A 290 -1.94 -6.18 27.28
CA LEU A 290 -2.75 -7.37 26.99
C LEU A 290 -4.20 -7.19 27.46
N ALA A 291 -4.42 -6.62 28.65
CA ALA A 291 -5.76 -6.33 29.16
C ALA A 291 -6.49 -5.30 28.28
N GLU A 292 -5.82 -4.21 27.90
CA GLU A 292 -6.37 -3.19 26.98
C GLU A 292 -6.66 -3.78 25.59
N ALA A 293 -5.74 -4.57 25.04
CA ALA A 293 -5.92 -5.19 23.73
C ALA A 293 -7.10 -6.17 23.71
N ARG A 294 -7.32 -6.93 24.80
CA ARG A 294 -8.49 -7.80 24.96
C ARG A 294 -9.81 -7.02 24.99
N ALA A 295 -9.80 -5.82 25.55
CA ALA A 295 -10.98 -4.94 25.52
C ALA A 295 -11.24 -4.36 24.11
N LEU A 296 -10.18 -4.13 23.34
CA LEU A 296 -10.28 -3.54 21.99
C LEU A 296 -10.67 -4.54 20.91
N VAL A 297 -10.24 -5.81 21.00
CA VAL A 297 -10.31 -6.78 19.88
C VAL A 297 -11.72 -6.99 19.33
N ALA A 298 -12.74 -6.84 20.17
CA ALA A 298 -14.14 -6.97 19.75
C ALA A 298 -14.60 -5.87 18.78
N GLY A 299 -13.97 -4.68 18.80
CA GLY A 299 -14.32 -3.54 17.98
C GLY A 299 -13.20 -3.10 17.03
N ASP A 300 -11.95 -3.30 17.39
CA ASP A 300 -10.77 -2.94 16.59
C ASP A 300 -9.68 -4.00 16.70
N PRO A 301 -9.76 -5.09 15.93
CA PRO A 301 -8.74 -6.14 15.94
C PRO A 301 -7.33 -5.66 15.55
N PHE A 302 -7.22 -4.69 14.64
CA PHE A 302 -5.93 -4.11 14.27
C PHE A 302 -5.34 -3.24 15.39
N GLY A 303 -6.17 -2.40 16.03
CA GLY A 303 -5.77 -1.63 17.20
C GLY A 303 -5.33 -2.52 18.35
N ALA A 304 -6.02 -3.63 18.58
CA ALA A 304 -5.65 -4.63 19.59
C ALA A 304 -4.25 -5.22 19.29
N LEU A 305 -3.97 -5.61 18.04
CA LEU A 305 -2.66 -6.12 17.62
C LEU A 305 -1.54 -5.06 17.77
N ARG A 306 -1.80 -3.80 17.38
CA ARG A 306 -0.83 -2.71 17.56
C ARG A 306 -0.51 -2.48 19.03
N ARG A 307 -1.55 -2.43 19.86
CA ARG A 307 -1.42 -2.20 21.31
C ARG A 307 -0.60 -3.29 21.98
N LEU A 308 -0.89 -4.55 21.66
CA LEU A 308 -0.18 -5.69 22.20
C LEU A 308 1.26 -5.76 21.68
N GLY A 309 1.45 -5.67 20.36
CA GLY A 309 2.74 -5.90 19.70
C GLY A 309 3.85 -4.96 20.17
N GLY A 310 3.53 -3.70 20.48
CA GLY A 310 4.50 -2.74 20.98
C GLY A 310 5.07 -3.13 22.36
N ALA A 311 4.21 -3.51 23.32
CA ALA A 311 4.61 -3.91 24.67
C ALA A 311 5.30 -5.29 24.65
N ASP A 312 4.74 -6.21 23.87
CA ASP A 312 5.23 -7.57 23.71
C ASP A 312 6.64 -7.63 23.10
N ALA A 313 6.94 -6.78 22.11
CA ALA A 313 8.29 -6.69 21.56
C ALA A 313 9.33 -6.20 22.56
N VAL A 314 8.95 -5.37 23.54
CA VAL A 314 9.85 -4.97 24.62
C VAL A 314 10.12 -6.15 25.55
N LEU A 315 9.07 -6.88 25.98
CA LEU A 315 9.19 -8.06 26.84
C LEU A 315 10.03 -9.15 26.15
N ALA A 316 9.74 -9.47 24.90
CA ALA A 316 10.48 -10.46 24.11
C ALA A 316 11.97 -10.12 23.98
N ARG A 317 12.32 -8.82 23.82
CA ARG A 317 13.72 -8.37 23.78
C ARG A 317 14.44 -8.57 25.12
N GLU A 318 13.81 -8.27 26.24
CA GLU A 318 14.40 -8.48 27.57
C GLU A 318 14.61 -9.99 27.88
N LEU A 319 13.72 -10.84 27.40
CA LEU A 319 13.86 -12.29 27.49
C LEU A 319 14.86 -12.89 26.49
N ALA A 320 15.22 -12.14 25.44
CA ALA A 320 16.04 -12.66 24.33
C ALA A 320 17.44 -13.14 24.77
N SER A 321 18.01 -12.57 25.81
CA SER A 321 19.34 -12.96 26.33
C SER A 321 19.38 -14.38 26.94
N ARG A 322 18.20 -14.93 27.28
CA ARG A 322 18.03 -16.24 27.94
C ARG A 322 17.56 -17.33 27.00
N ARG A 323 16.94 -16.93 25.91
CA ARG A 323 16.39 -17.86 24.93
C ARG A 323 17.47 -18.39 24.01
N GLU A 324 17.29 -19.61 23.55
CA GLU A 324 18.08 -20.16 22.47
C GLU A 324 17.89 -19.33 21.19
N ARG A 325 18.89 -19.35 20.30
CA ARG A 325 18.87 -18.55 19.07
C ARG A 325 17.64 -18.85 18.20
N GLU A 326 17.23 -20.09 18.16
CA GLU A 326 16.06 -20.53 17.37
C GLU A 326 14.76 -19.96 17.91
N ASP A 327 14.56 -19.99 19.24
CA ASP A 327 13.37 -19.42 19.89
C ASP A 327 13.30 -17.90 19.72
N ARG A 328 14.44 -17.21 19.84
CA ARG A 328 14.51 -15.77 19.54
C ARG A 328 14.07 -15.47 18.11
N ASN A 329 14.56 -16.24 17.14
CA ASN A 329 14.22 -16.04 15.73
C ASN A 329 12.75 -16.37 15.44
N ARG A 330 12.19 -17.40 16.09
CA ARG A 330 10.77 -17.76 15.99
C ARG A 330 9.90 -16.63 16.51
N ARG A 331 10.23 -16.11 17.68
CA ARG A 331 9.47 -15.02 18.33
C ARG A 331 9.55 -13.72 17.53
N ALA A 332 10.73 -13.34 17.05
CA ALA A 332 10.92 -12.18 16.18
C ALA A 332 10.11 -12.31 14.88
N ARG A 333 10.01 -13.50 14.31
CA ARG A 333 9.22 -13.77 13.12
C ARG A 333 7.72 -13.61 13.37
N SER A 334 7.21 -14.17 14.48
CA SER A 334 5.80 -14.00 14.88
C SER A 334 5.43 -12.53 15.06
N LEU A 335 6.24 -11.75 15.78
CA LEU A 335 6.03 -10.31 15.96
C LEU A 335 6.07 -9.53 14.63
N PHE A 336 6.99 -9.88 13.73
CA PHE A 336 7.07 -9.28 12.41
C PHE A 336 5.83 -9.58 11.57
N GLU A 337 5.34 -10.82 11.57
CA GLU A 337 4.14 -11.23 10.83
C GLU A 337 2.89 -10.50 11.31
N GLN A 338 2.75 -10.29 12.62
CA GLN A 338 1.67 -9.48 13.21
C GLN A 338 1.73 -8.01 12.76
N ALA A 339 2.92 -7.39 12.88
CA ALA A 339 3.13 -6.01 12.46
C ALA A 339 2.92 -5.83 10.95
N LEU A 340 3.33 -6.81 10.16
CA LEU A 340 3.17 -6.80 8.72
C LEU A 340 1.69 -6.88 8.31
N LEU A 341 0.89 -7.73 8.99
CA LEU A 341 -0.54 -7.85 8.75
C LEU A 341 -1.24 -6.48 8.91
N THR A 342 -0.98 -5.79 10.02
CA THR A 342 -1.56 -4.46 10.28
C THR A 342 -1.09 -3.44 9.25
N ALA A 343 0.21 -3.39 8.98
CA ALA A 343 0.82 -2.44 8.04
C ALA A 343 0.30 -2.62 6.60
N ALA A 344 0.21 -3.86 6.14
CA ALA A 344 -0.28 -4.17 4.79
C ALA A 344 -1.77 -3.82 4.63
N ALA A 345 -2.59 -4.16 5.62
CA ALA A 345 -4.03 -3.86 5.61
C ALA A 345 -4.28 -2.34 5.63
N THR A 346 -3.60 -1.60 6.53
CA THR A 346 -3.71 -0.14 6.62
C THR A 346 -3.29 0.53 5.31
N LEU A 347 -2.18 0.08 4.71
CA LEU A 347 -1.70 0.62 3.44
C LEU A 347 -2.67 0.33 2.29
N ALA A 348 -3.19 -0.90 2.20
CA ALA A 348 -4.13 -1.28 1.15
C ALA A 348 -5.42 -0.45 1.22
N ALA A 349 -6.01 -0.31 2.41
CA ALA A 349 -7.22 0.50 2.60
C ALA A 349 -6.97 1.99 2.26
N ALA A 350 -5.80 2.54 2.62
CA ALA A 350 -5.45 3.91 2.28
C ALA A 350 -5.23 4.11 0.77
N GLN A 351 -4.70 3.10 0.07
CA GLN A 351 -4.55 3.13 -1.40
C GLN A 351 -5.90 3.00 -2.10
N ASP A 352 -6.83 2.21 -1.56
CA ASP A 352 -8.20 2.10 -2.07
C ASP A 352 -8.93 3.44 -1.91
N HIS A 353 -8.80 4.11 -0.75
CA HIS A 353 -9.35 5.46 -0.52
C HIS A 353 -8.75 6.49 -1.50
N LEU A 354 -7.44 6.48 -1.70
CA LEU A 354 -6.78 7.33 -2.71
C LEU A 354 -7.33 7.05 -4.12
N THR A 355 -7.59 5.80 -4.47
CA THR A 355 -8.16 5.41 -5.76
C THR A 355 -9.59 5.92 -5.91
N ALA A 356 -10.38 5.86 -4.82
CA ALA A 356 -11.74 6.35 -4.78
C ALA A 356 -11.84 7.88 -4.97
N HIS A 357 -10.90 8.63 -4.40
CA HIS A 357 -10.95 10.10 -4.30
C HIS A 357 -9.72 10.77 -4.94
N ARG A 358 -9.17 10.20 -6.01
CA ARG A 358 -7.90 10.62 -6.62
C ARG A 358 -7.83 12.10 -6.97
N GLU A 359 -8.93 12.70 -7.44
CA GLU A 359 -8.99 14.10 -7.85
C GLU A 359 -8.85 15.06 -6.66
N SER A 360 -9.23 14.63 -5.46
CA SER A 360 -9.23 15.44 -4.25
C SER A 360 -7.99 15.25 -3.39
N VAL A 361 -7.29 14.09 -3.52
CA VAL A 361 -6.16 13.75 -2.65
C VAL A 361 -4.86 14.41 -3.11
N GLY A 362 -4.28 15.22 -2.24
CA GLY A 362 -3.08 16.00 -2.51
C GLY A 362 -1.76 15.22 -2.41
N THR A 363 -0.69 15.90 -2.79
CA THR A 363 0.68 15.36 -2.81
C THR A 363 1.15 14.80 -1.46
N PRO A 364 0.87 15.45 -0.30
CA PRO A 364 1.36 14.94 0.99
C PRO A 364 0.88 13.53 1.32
N ALA A 365 -0.39 13.22 1.07
CA ALA A 365 -0.94 11.88 1.26
C ALA A 365 -0.27 10.87 0.31
N ARG A 366 -0.20 11.21 -0.98
CA ARG A 366 0.40 10.34 -2.02
C ARG A 366 1.85 9.97 -1.72
N THR A 367 2.65 10.92 -1.26
CA THR A 367 4.08 10.68 -0.94
C THR A 367 4.26 9.77 0.26
N ARG A 368 3.41 9.90 1.31
CA ARG A 368 3.45 8.99 2.46
C ARG A 368 3.09 7.57 2.07
N LEU A 369 2.03 7.40 1.29
CA LEU A 369 1.61 6.08 0.81
C LEU A 369 2.65 5.44 -0.13
N ALA A 370 3.29 6.22 -1.01
CA ALA A 370 4.37 5.71 -1.86
C ALA A 370 5.60 5.30 -1.04
N GLN A 371 5.94 6.07 0.01
CA GLN A 371 7.04 5.71 0.91
C GLN A 371 6.70 4.48 1.75
N ALA A 372 5.47 4.37 2.26
CA ALA A 372 4.99 3.18 2.97
C ALA A 372 5.08 1.94 2.09
N ALA A 373 4.63 2.00 0.84
CA ALA A 373 4.72 0.90 -0.12
C ALA A 373 6.17 0.46 -0.37
N HIS A 374 7.09 1.42 -0.52
CA HIS A 374 8.51 1.11 -0.68
C HIS A 374 9.12 0.46 0.56
N LEU A 375 8.79 0.95 1.76
CA LEU A 375 9.28 0.35 2.99
C LEU A 375 8.67 -1.03 3.26
N LEU A 376 7.45 -1.28 2.82
CA LEU A 376 6.82 -2.61 2.89
C LEU A 376 7.63 -3.64 2.09
N GLU A 377 7.99 -3.32 0.84
CA GLU A 377 8.87 -4.17 0.02
C GLU A 377 10.20 -4.43 0.72
N ARG A 378 10.82 -3.36 1.25
CA ARG A 378 12.10 -3.47 1.96
C ARG A 378 11.99 -4.31 3.23
N SER A 379 10.86 -4.26 3.96
CA SER A 379 10.67 -5.05 5.17
C SER A 379 10.69 -6.55 4.89
N TRP A 380 10.13 -6.99 3.77
CA TRP A 380 10.20 -8.37 3.32
C TRP A 380 11.62 -8.83 2.98
N ASP A 381 12.39 -7.99 2.25
CA ASP A 381 13.77 -8.30 1.89
C ASP A 381 14.65 -8.51 3.14
N VAL A 382 14.46 -7.68 4.17
CA VAL A 382 15.19 -7.76 5.44
C VAL A 382 14.72 -8.97 6.27
N ALA A 383 13.40 -9.20 6.37
CA ALA A 383 12.82 -10.24 7.21
C ALA A 383 13.26 -11.66 6.83
N HIS A 384 13.61 -11.88 5.56
CA HIS A 384 14.12 -13.17 5.11
C HIS A 384 15.37 -13.62 5.88
N ASN A 385 16.23 -12.68 6.25
CA ASN A 385 17.48 -12.95 6.97
C ASN A 385 17.42 -12.54 8.45
N ASP A 386 16.71 -11.47 8.77
CA ASP A 386 16.66 -10.89 10.12
C ASP A 386 15.27 -10.29 10.41
N PRO A 387 14.33 -11.09 10.91
CA PRO A 387 13.00 -10.63 11.28
C PRO A 387 12.99 -9.55 12.37
N ALA A 388 13.97 -9.58 13.29
CA ALA A 388 14.06 -8.58 14.35
C ALA A 388 14.39 -7.18 13.83
N THR A 389 15.26 -7.08 12.83
CA THR A 389 15.58 -5.82 12.14
C THR A 389 14.46 -5.38 11.19
N ALA A 390 13.66 -6.30 10.66
CA ALA A 390 12.51 -5.99 9.81
C ALA A 390 11.32 -5.41 10.58
N LEU A 391 11.12 -5.79 11.83
CA LEU A 391 10.00 -5.38 12.67
C LEU A 391 9.81 -3.85 12.78
N PRO A 392 10.83 -3.04 13.13
CA PRO A 392 10.67 -1.58 13.17
C PRO A 392 10.38 -0.97 11.79
N ILE A 393 10.78 -1.62 10.69
CA ILE A 393 10.42 -1.18 9.34
C ILE A 393 8.91 -1.39 9.12
N ALA A 394 8.35 -2.54 9.50
CA ALA A 394 6.92 -2.81 9.40
C ALA A 394 6.09 -1.81 10.22
N TRP A 395 6.49 -1.46 11.43
CA TRP A 395 5.83 -0.41 12.23
C TRP A 395 5.90 0.97 11.55
N ARG A 396 7.02 1.30 10.91
CA ARG A 396 7.13 2.56 10.16
C ARG A 396 6.22 2.58 8.93
N VAL A 397 6.01 1.44 8.27
CA VAL A 397 5.01 1.29 7.19
C VAL A 397 3.61 1.61 7.70
N ASP A 398 3.19 0.98 8.81
CA ASP A 398 1.87 1.21 9.41
C ASP A 398 1.66 2.69 9.78
N ALA A 399 2.63 3.30 10.45
CA ALA A 399 2.57 4.72 10.81
C ALA A 399 2.44 5.65 9.59
N LEU A 400 3.23 5.42 8.52
CA LEU A 400 3.15 6.20 7.29
C LEU A 400 1.84 5.98 6.53
N ALA A 401 1.32 4.76 6.52
CA ALA A 401 0.04 4.43 5.91
C ALA A 401 -1.11 5.11 6.66
N ALA A 402 -1.09 5.10 7.99
CA ALA A 402 -2.07 5.80 8.83
C ALA A 402 -2.01 7.33 8.62
N GLU A 403 -0.79 7.91 8.61
CA GLU A 403 -0.60 9.34 8.34
C GLU A 403 -1.11 9.72 6.94
N GLY A 404 -0.77 8.92 5.92
CA GLY A 404 -1.23 9.12 4.55
C GLY A 404 -2.74 9.02 4.42
N SER A 405 -3.38 8.06 5.12
CA SER A 405 -4.83 7.90 5.19
C SER A 405 -5.51 9.12 5.84
N ALA A 406 -4.97 9.60 6.97
CA ALA A 406 -5.51 10.78 7.67
C ALA A 406 -5.43 12.05 6.80
N LEU A 407 -4.33 12.22 6.06
CA LEU A 407 -4.18 13.34 5.11
C LEU A 407 -5.18 13.21 3.95
N ALA A 408 -5.33 12.02 3.38
CA ALA A 408 -6.26 11.78 2.28
C ALA A 408 -7.72 12.07 2.69
N ARG A 409 -8.15 11.61 3.87
CA ARG A 409 -9.49 11.89 4.41
C ARG A 409 -9.71 13.38 4.69
N ARG A 410 -8.69 14.09 5.16
CA ARG A 410 -8.77 15.55 5.32
C ARG A 410 -8.97 16.26 3.99
N ASP A 411 -8.25 15.83 2.96
CA ASP A 411 -8.35 16.40 1.61
C ASP A 411 -9.74 16.16 0.98
N THR A 412 -10.42 15.05 1.33
CA THR A 412 -11.77 14.71 0.86
C THR A 412 -12.89 15.31 1.74
N GLY A 413 -12.55 15.99 2.83
CA GLY A 413 -13.53 16.55 3.78
C GLY A 413 -14.18 15.50 4.70
N GLU A 414 -13.73 14.25 4.66
CA GLU A 414 -14.14 13.18 5.56
C GLU A 414 -13.38 13.31 6.89
N SER A 415 -13.82 14.23 7.73
CA SER A 415 -13.26 14.38 9.09
C SER A 415 -13.73 13.20 9.94
N GLY A 416 -12.96 12.13 9.96
CA GLY A 416 -13.10 11.07 10.95
C GLY A 416 -12.73 11.58 12.34
N PRO A 417 -13.20 10.94 13.43
CA PRO A 417 -12.80 11.31 14.78
C PRO A 417 -11.27 11.24 14.89
N VAL A 418 -10.70 12.34 15.38
CA VAL A 418 -9.28 12.41 15.75
C VAL A 418 -9.13 11.48 16.96
N ALA A 419 -8.40 10.35 16.79
CA ALA A 419 -8.06 9.43 17.84
C ALA A 419 -7.03 10.02 18.80
#